data_aa0e144cd9393b9d568961d5a500e4eb
#
_entry.id   aa0e144cd9393b9d568961d5a500e4eb
#
_cell.length_a   1.000
_cell.length_b   1.000
_cell.length_c   1.000
_cell.angle_alpha   90.00
_cell.angle_beta   90.00
_cell.angle_gamma   90.00
#
_symmetry.space_group_name_H-M   'P 1'
#
loop_
_entity.id
_entity.type
_entity.pdbx_description
1 polymer ?
#
loop_
_entity_poly.entity_id
_entity_poly.type
_entity_poly.pdbx_seq_one_letter_code
_entity_poly.pdbx_strand_id
1 'polypeptide(L)'
;MRILCFCIGYEGKKILIIMLLMAIASIPSGMTGIAMTSLFGDSIDYMEWKTGRRAEAITFAAQTFASKIVGAINTGVTTVLFMLLNYSAQDYDAGLPLSPEFDKWVWPLFILGPIFGAVLNVIPLLFIRYPDSLKEQVEADLKVRRAEKAAAENAETPASHLAGE
;
A
#
# COMPACT_ATOMS: atom_id res chain seq x y z
N MET A 1 -0.10 12.19 -16.06
CA MET A 1 -1.55 12.40 -15.90
C MET A 1 -1.92 13.48 -14.89
N ARG A 2 -1.55 13.38 -13.61
CA ARG A 2 -1.90 14.41 -12.58
C ARG A 2 -1.37 15.81 -12.92
N ILE A 3 -0.16 15.92 -13.45
CA ILE A 3 0.42 17.20 -13.92
C ILE A 3 -0.42 17.80 -15.05
N LEU A 4 -0.91 16.99 -15.98
CA LEU A 4 -1.83 17.44 -17.03
C LEU A 4 -3.14 17.99 -16.46
N CYS A 5 -3.71 17.32 -15.43
CA CYS A 5 -4.89 17.84 -14.72
C CYS A 5 -4.62 19.19 -14.07
N PHE A 6 -3.41 19.38 -13.51
CA PHE A 6 -3.01 20.65 -12.93
C PHE A 6 -2.94 21.77 -13.97
N CYS A 7 -2.36 21.50 -15.16
CA CYS A 7 -2.26 22.46 -16.26
C CYS A 7 -3.60 22.84 -16.88
N ILE A 8 -4.60 21.93 -16.87
CA ILE A 8 -5.94 22.19 -17.41
C ILE A 8 -6.72 23.16 -16.53
N GLY A 9 -6.41 23.20 -15.24
CA GLY A 9 -7.06 24.07 -14.25
C GLY A 9 -8.49 23.65 -13.92
N TYR A 10 -9.04 24.23 -12.87
CA TYR A 10 -10.41 23.97 -12.41
C TYR A 10 -11.39 24.96 -13.05
N GLU A 11 -11.84 24.66 -14.26
CA GLU A 11 -12.98 25.36 -14.88
C GLU A 11 -14.14 24.39 -15.09
N GLY A 12 -15.35 24.74 -14.68
CA GLY A 12 -16.51 23.84 -14.65
C GLY A 12 -16.82 23.11 -15.94
N LYS A 13 -16.51 23.70 -17.10
CA LYS A 13 -16.68 23.05 -18.42
C LYS A 13 -15.70 21.93 -18.70
N LYS A 14 -14.62 21.80 -17.91
CA LYS A 14 -13.54 20.81 -18.10
C LYS A 14 -13.61 19.66 -17.10
N ILE A 15 -14.60 19.65 -16.19
CA ILE A 15 -14.75 18.63 -15.13
C ILE A 15 -14.78 17.21 -15.70
N LEU A 16 -15.52 16.98 -16.78
CA LEU A 16 -15.60 15.65 -17.39
C LEU A 16 -14.25 15.15 -17.90
N ILE A 17 -13.44 16.04 -18.48
CA ILE A 17 -12.09 15.70 -18.95
C ILE A 17 -11.21 15.34 -17.76
N ILE A 18 -11.27 16.11 -16.68
CA ILE A 18 -10.52 15.87 -15.46
C ILE A 18 -10.93 14.53 -14.83
N MET A 19 -12.22 14.24 -14.72
CA MET A 19 -12.74 12.97 -14.23
C MET A 19 -12.26 11.79 -15.06
N LEU A 20 -12.27 11.90 -16.38
CA LEU A 20 -11.77 10.87 -17.29
C LEU A 20 -10.26 10.63 -17.10
N LEU A 21 -9.47 11.71 -17.02
CA LEU A 21 -8.04 11.63 -16.79
C LEU A 21 -7.71 11.01 -15.43
N MET A 22 -8.48 11.33 -14.37
CA MET A 22 -8.34 10.73 -13.05
C MET A 22 -8.71 9.25 -13.04
N ALA A 23 -9.77 8.86 -13.74
CA ALA A 23 -10.16 7.46 -13.89
C ALA A 23 -9.05 6.64 -14.56
N ILE A 24 -8.49 7.14 -15.66
CA ILE A 24 -7.36 6.48 -16.35
C ILE A 24 -6.13 6.43 -15.45
N ALA A 25 -5.85 7.50 -14.69
CA ALA A 25 -4.73 7.53 -13.74
C ALA A 25 -4.89 6.53 -12.57
N SER A 26 -6.10 6.07 -12.29
CA SER A 26 -6.40 5.11 -11.22
C SER A 26 -6.14 3.66 -11.62
N ILE A 27 -6.11 3.34 -12.93
CA ILE A 27 -5.89 1.97 -13.43
C ILE A 27 -4.60 1.35 -12.89
N PRO A 28 -3.42 2.03 -12.92
CA PRO A 28 -2.19 1.45 -12.38
C PRO A 28 -2.21 1.22 -10.87
N SER A 29 -3.10 1.90 -10.13
CA SER A 29 -3.18 1.76 -8.66
C SER A 29 -3.63 0.36 -8.24
N GLY A 30 -4.44 -0.33 -9.04
CA GLY A 30 -4.83 -1.72 -8.81
C GLY A 30 -3.63 -2.67 -8.87
N MET A 31 -2.70 -2.44 -9.79
CA MET A 31 -1.50 -3.26 -9.94
C MET A 31 -0.55 -3.11 -8.74
N THR A 32 -0.53 -1.95 -8.10
CA THR A 32 0.30 -1.69 -6.92
C THR A 32 -0.11 -2.59 -5.75
N GLY A 33 -1.40 -2.85 -5.56
CA GLY A 33 -1.89 -3.76 -4.52
C GLY A 33 -1.39 -5.20 -4.71
N ILE A 34 -1.40 -5.70 -5.94
CA ILE A 34 -0.91 -7.04 -6.26
C ILE A 34 0.60 -7.13 -6.03
N ALA A 35 1.36 -6.13 -6.49
CA ALA A 35 2.81 -6.07 -6.30
C ALA A 35 3.19 -6.03 -4.80
N MET A 36 2.46 -5.27 -3.98
CA MET A 36 2.67 -5.24 -2.54
C MET A 36 2.40 -6.59 -1.89
N THR A 37 1.34 -7.28 -2.26
CA THR A 37 1.03 -8.61 -1.72
C THR A 37 2.12 -9.61 -2.08
N SER A 38 2.65 -9.57 -3.30
CA SER A 38 3.80 -10.40 -3.72
C SER A 38 5.04 -10.11 -2.89
N LEU A 39 5.35 -8.83 -2.66
CA LEU A 39 6.51 -8.41 -1.86
C LEU A 39 6.41 -8.89 -0.41
N PHE A 40 5.21 -8.89 0.18
CA PHE A 40 4.97 -9.48 1.50
C PHE A 40 5.20 -10.99 1.51
N GLY A 41 4.71 -11.70 0.48
CA GLY A 41 4.97 -13.13 0.31
C GLY A 41 6.47 -13.44 0.26
N ASP A 42 7.20 -12.73 -0.58
CA ASP A 42 8.66 -12.88 -0.70
C ASP A 42 9.38 -12.58 0.63
N SER A 43 8.90 -11.59 1.40
CA SER A 43 9.47 -11.26 2.71
C SER A 43 9.22 -12.36 3.75
N ILE A 44 8.04 -13.00 3.73
CA ILE A 44 7.69 -14.11 4.62
C ILE A 44 8.55 -15.33 4.27
N ASP A 45 8.70 -15.64 2.98
CA ASP A 45 9.51 -16.76 2.52
C ASP A 45 11.00 -16.54 2.85
N TYR A 46 11.52 -15.33 2.69
CA TYR A 46 12.87 -14.98 3.12
C TYR A 46 13.09 -15.16 4.64
N MET A 47 12.13 -14.74 5.44
CA MET A 47 12.18 -14.93 6.90
C MET A 47 12.12 -16.43 7.28
N GLU A 48 11.27 -17.22 6.63
CA GLU A 48 11.20 -18.67 6.83
C GLU A 48 12.53 -19.34 6.46
N TRP A 49 13.12 -18.96 5.33
CA TRP A 49 14.41 -19.48 4.89
C TRP A 49 15.52 -19.21 5.89
N LYS A 50 15.55 -17.98 6.43
CA LYS A 50 16.60 -17.54 7.35
C LYS A 50 16.42 -18.05 8.78
N THR A 51 15.19 -18.12 9.27
CA THR A 51 14.89 -18.46 10.69
C THR A 51 14.37 -19.87 10.90
N GLY A 52 13.99 -20.56 9.84
CA GLY A 52 13.33 -21.88 9.90
C GLY A 52 11.88 -21.83 10.39
N ARG A 53 11.33 -20.64 10.66
CA ARG A 53 9.97 -20.45 11.16
C ARG A 53 9.17 -19.56 10.22
N ARG A 54 7.98 -19.99 9.85
CA ARG A 54 7.04 -19.21 9.05
C ARG A 54 6.36 -18.16 9.94
N ALA A 55 6.77 -16.91 9.81
CA ALA A 55 6.29 -15.80 10.63
C ALA A 55 5.16 -15.00 9.95
N GLU A 56 4.26 -15.67 9.24
CA GLU A 56 3.20 -15.05 8.44
C GLU A 56 2.30 -14.13 9.28
N ALA A 57 1.78 -14.66 10.40
CA ALA A 57 0.90 -13.90 11.27
C ALA A 57 1.54 -12.63 11.83
N ILE A 58 2.82 -12.70 12.21
CA ILE A 58 3.58 -11.55 12.74
C ILE A 58 3.79 -10.50 11.64
N THR A 59 4.10 -10.92 10.41
CA THR A 59 4.32 -10.02 9.28
C THR A 59 3.05 -9.27 8.92
N PHE A 60 1.90 -9.95 8.82
CA PHE A 60 0.62 -9.30 8.56
C PHE A 60 0.14 -8.42 9.72
N ALA A 61 0.40 -8.83 10.98
CA ALA A 61 0.11 -7.99 12.13
C ALA A 61 0.92 -6.68 12.12
N ALA A 62 2.21 -6.76 11.82
CA ALA A 62 3.07 -5.60 11.68
C ALA A 62 2.63 -4.67 10.54
N GLN A 63 2.25 -5.23 9.39
CA GLN A 63 1.69 -4.47 8.26
C GLN A 63 0.42 -3.75 8.66
N THR A 64 -0.53 -4.45 9.31
CA THR A 64 -1.79 -3.86 9.74
C THR A 64 -1.56 -2.74 10.75
N PHE A 65 -0.66 -2.93 11.70
CA PHE A 65 -0.27 -1.91 12.67
C PHE A 65 0.33 -0.67 11.98
N ALA A 66 1.30 -0.88 11.08
CA ALA A 66 1.90 0.21 10.31
C ALA A 66 0.84 0.97 9.49
N SER A 67 -0.09 0.28 8.85
CA SER A 67 -1.17 0.90 8.08
C SER A 67 -2.09 1.76 8.94
N LYS A 68 -2.39 1.33 10.18
CA LYS A 68 -3.18 2.11 11.15
C LYS A 68 -2.46 3.38 11.58
N ILE A 69 -1.15 3.30 11.85
CA ILE A 69 -0.33 4.47 12.20
C ILE A 69 -0.31 5.46 11.02
N VAL A 70 -0.02 4.98 9.81
CA VAL A 70 -0.01 5.83 8.61
C VAL A 70 -1.37 6.50 8.39
N GLY A 71 -2.47 5.76 8.57
CA GLY A 71 -3.83 6.31 8.50
C GLY A 71 -4.08 7.43 9.51
N ALA A 72 -3.67 7.23 10.76
CA ALA A 72 -3.80 8.23 11.81
C ALA A 72 -2.98 9.50 11.51
N ILE A 73 -1.72 9.35 11.07
CA ILE A 73 -0.87 10.46 10.67
C ILE A 73 -1.49 11.21 9.48
N ASN A 74 -1.95 10.51 8.47
CA ASN A 74 -2.58 11.12 7.29
C ASN A 74 -3.82 11.95 7.67
N THR A 75 -4.69 11.42 8.54
CA THR A 75 -5.85 12.14 9.07
C THR A 75 -5.41 13.38 9.84
N GLY A 76 -4.41 13.27 10.71
CA GLY A 76 -3.87 14.40 11.47
C GLY A 76 -3.32 15.50 10.56
N VAL A 77 -2.50 15.14 9.58
CA VAL A 77 -1.94 16.09 8.60
C VAL A 77 -3.05 16.78 7.81
N THR A 78 -4.04 16.02 7.34
CA THR A 78 -5.18 16.60 6.59
C THR A 78 -5.98 17.56 7.44
N THR A 79 -6.23 17.24 8.71
CA THR A 79 -6.93 18.11 9.65
C THR A 79 -6.17 19.42 9.87
N VAL A 80 -4.85 19.33 10.11
CA VAL A 80 -4.01 20.53 10.29
C VAL A 80 -4.00 21.39 9.03
N LEU A 81 -3.92 20.78 7.84
CA LEU A 81 -3.99 21.52 6.57
C LEU A 81 -5.32 22.27 6.43
N PHE A 82 -6.43 21.63 6.76
CA PHE A 82 -7.75 22.26 6.67
C PHE A 82 -7.88 23.41 7.68
N MET A 83 -7.33 23.26 8.89
CA MET A 83 -7.29 24.34 9.88
C MET A 83 -6.46 25.52 9.38
N LEU A 84 -5.28 25.29 8.80
CA LEU A 84 -4.40 26.34 8.26
C LEU A 84 -5.03 27.07 7.07
N LEU A 85 -5.86 26.38 6.29
CA LEU A 85 -6.58 26.95 5.14
C LEU A 85 -7.93 27.58 5.54
N ASN A 86 -8.24 27.67 6.83
CA ASN A 86 -9.50 28.20 7.36
C ASN A 86 -10.73 27.50 6.72
N TYR A 87 -10.66 26.18 6.57
CA TYR A 87 -11.80 25.41 6.07
C TYR A 87 -12.88 25.31 7.16
N SER A 88 -14.09 25.72 6.81
CA SER A 88 -15.28 25.59 7.66
C SER A 88 -16.27 24.61 7.00
N ALA A 89 -16.49 23.46 7.64
CA ALA A 89 -17.48 22.50 7.18
C ALA A 89 -18.90 23.06 7.29
N GLN A 90 -19.17 23.94 8.28
CA GLN A 90 -20.47 24.56 8.47
C GLN A 90 -20.79 25.54 7.34
N ASP A 91 -19.80 26.30 6.86
CA ASP A 91 -19.99 27.24 5.75
C ASP A 91 -20.24 26.47 4.45
N TYR A 92 -19.50 25.36 4.25
CA TYR A 92 -19.69 24.48 3.09
C TYR A 92 -21.11 23.88 3.08
N ASP A 93 -21.59 23.35 4.21
CA ASP A 93 -22.94 22.77 4.33
C ASP A 93 -24.05 23.83 4.16
N ALA A 94 -23.76 25.07 4.54
CA ALA A 94 -24.65 26.21 4.34
C ALA A 94 -24.62 26.78 2.92
N GLY A 95 -23.76 26.26 2.04
CA GLY A 95 -23.58 26.77 0.67
C GLY A 95 -22.91 28.13 0.61
N LEU A 96 -22.21 28.55 1.67
CA LEU A 96 -21.47 29.79 1.72
C LEU A 96 -20.11 29.65 1.01
N PRO A 97 -19.56 30.73 0.46
CA PRO A 97 -18.24 30.70 -0.15
C PRO A 97 -17.17 30.33 0.89
N LEU A 98 -16.33 29.37 0.52
CA LEU A 98 -15.16 28.97 1.31
C LEU A 98 -14.11 30.08 1.36
N SER A 99 -13.14 29.97 2.28
CA SER A 99 -12.09 30.98 2.38
C SER A 99 -11.31 31.10 1.06
N PRO A 100 -10.91 32.31 0.64
CA PRO A 100 -10.12 32.51 -0.58
C PRO A 100 -8.80 31.73 -0.57
N GLU A 101 -8.25 31.51 0.62
CA GLU A 101 -7.02 30.72 0.82
C GLU A 101 -7.27 29.24 0.53
N PHE A 102 -8.41 28.70 0.96
CA PHE A 102 -8.80 27.34 0.68
C PHE A 102 -8.98 27.13 -0.82
N ASP A 103 -9.73 27.97 -1.51
CA ASP A 103 -9.96 27.86 -2.95
C ASP A 103 -8.66 27.91 -3.76
N LYS A 104 -7.70 28.74 -3.33
CA LYS A 104 -6.41 28.87 -3.99
C LYS A 104 -5.53 27.62 -3.82
N TRP A 105 -5.50 27.03 -2.63
CA TRP A 105 -4.56 25.98 -2.28
C TRP A 105 -5.12 24.55 -2.39
N VAL A 106 -6.44 24.38 -2.32
CA VAL A 106 -7.05 23.03 -2.37
C VAL A 106 -6.69 22.28 -3.65
N TRP A 107 -6.75 22.95 -4.77
CA TRP A 107 -6.43 22.34 -6.05
C TRP A 107 -4.96 21.93 -6.19
N PRO A 108 -3.98 22.80 -5.95
CA PRO A 108 -2.57 22.41 -5.94
C PRO A 108 -2.28 21.27 -4.96
N LEU A 109 -2.79 21.33 -3.73
CA LEU A 109 -2.55 20.30 -2.70
C LEU A 109 -3.15 18.95 -3.11
N PHE A 110 -4.35 18.95 -3.67
CA PHE A 110 -5.02 17.73 -4.13
C PHE A 110 -4.28 17.04 -5.28
N ILE A 111 -3.71 17.81 -6.19
CA ILE A 111 -3.00 17.28 -7.35
C ILE A 111 -1.54 16.96 -7.04
N LEU A 112 -0.82 17.87 -6.38
CA LEU A 112 0.63 17.74 -6.15
C LEU A 112 0.96 16.88 -4.93
N GLY A 113 0.11 16.86 -3.90
CA GLY A 113 0.32 16.07 -2.69
C GLY A 113 0.58 14.59 -2.98
N PRO A 114 -0.26 13.88 -3.74
CA PRO A 114 -0.01 12.50 -4.12
C PRO A 114 1.22 12.28 -5.00
N ILE A 115 1.64 13.28 -5.79
CA ILE A 115 2.88 13.20 -6.58
C ILE A 115 4.08 13.20 -5.64
N PHE A 116 4.09 14.12 -4.67
CA PHE A 116 5.12 14.17 -3.64
C PHE A 116 5.19 12.86 -2.83
N GLY A 117 4.03 12.33 -2.42
CA GLY A 117 3.95 11.01 -1.77
C GLY A 117 4.51 9.87 -2.62
N ALA A 118 4.23 9.87 -3.93
CA ALA A 118 4.77 8.86 -4.84
C ALA A 118 6.30 8.94 -4.97
N VAL A 119 6.87 10.14 -5.03
CA VAL A 119 8.33 10.33 -5.04
C VAL A 119 8.96 9.82 -3.75
N LEU A 120 8.39 10.15 -2.59
CA LEU A 120 8.85 9.64 -1.29
C LEU A 120 8.78 8.11 -1.21
N ASN A 121 7.81 7.48 -1.84
CA ASN A 121 7.65 6.03 -1.84
C ASN A 121 8.76 5.31 -2.62
N VAL A 122 9.35 5.96 -3.64
CA VAL A 122 10.45 5.39 -4.43
C VAL A 122 11.75 5.31 -3.62
N ILE A 123 11.97 6.24 -2.68
CA ILE A 123 13.21 6.33 -1.91
C ILE A 123 13.54 5.02 -1.17
N PRO A 124 12.64 4.44 -0.35
CA PRO A 124 12.91 3.16 0.31
C PRO A 124 13.18 2.01 -0.66
N LEU A 125 12.48 2.00 -1.82
CA LEU A 125 12.66 0.94 -2.83
C LEU A 125 14.08 0.92 -3.41
N LEU A 126 14.75 2.07 -3.50
CA LEU A 126 16.13 2.14 -3.97
C LEU A 126 17.13 1.51 -2.98
N PHE A 127 16.77 1.41 -1.70
CA PHE A 127 17.59 0.79 -0.66
C PHE A 127 17.33 -0.72 -0.50
N ILE A 128 16.21 -1.23 -1.00
CA ILE A 128 15.87 -2.65 -0.96
C ILE A 128 16.66 -3.36 -2.08
N ARG A 129 17.77 -4.01 -1.70
CA ARG A 129 18.51 -4.90 -2.58
C ARG A 129 18.03 -6.34 -2.35
N TYR A 130 17.06 -6.76 -3.12
CA TYR A 130 16.64 -8.15 -3.18
C TYR A 130 16.86 -8.67 -4.61
N PRO A 131 18.06 -9.19 -4.92
CA PRO A 131 18.38 -9.66 -6.27
C PRO A 131 17.54 -10.90 -6.62
N ASP A 132 17.11 -11.00 -7.88
CA ASP A 132 16.29 -12.10 -8.36
C ASP A 132 16.95 -13.47 -8.13
N SER A 133 18.28 -13.55 -8.21
CA SER A 133 19.05 -14.76 -7.90
C SER A 133 18.86 -15.26 -6.46
N LEU A 134 18.72 -14.34 -5.50
CA LEU A 134 18.46 -14.69 -4.10
C LEU A 134 17.02 -15.19 -3.93
N LYS A 135 16.08 -14.61 -4.66
CA LYS A 135 14.68 -15.06 -4.65
C LYS A 135 14.57 -16.51 -5.16
N GLU A 136 15.20 -16.82 -6.28
CA GLU A 136 15.21 -18.17 -6.85
C GLU A 136 15.84 -19.19 -5.89
N GLN A 137 16.92 -18.84 -5.22
CA GLN A 137 17.57 -19.70 -4.21
C GLN A 137 16.64 -19.94 -3.01
N VAL A 138 16.02 -18.89 -2.47
CA VAL A 138 15.09 -19.00 -1.35
C VAL A 138 13.90 -19.91 -1.70
N GLU A 139 13.31 -19.73 -2.88
CA GLU A 139 12.20 -20.56 -3.34
C GLU A 139 12.61 -22.04 -3.52
N ALA A 140 13.78 -22.29 -4.10
CA ALA A 140 14.28 -23.65 -4.32
C ALA A 140 14.53 -24.37 -2.99
N ASP A 141 15.25 -23.72 -2.08
CA ASP A 141 15.56 -24.28 -0.75
C ASP A 141 14.29 -24.53 0.08
N LEU A 142 13.34 -23.61 0.04
CA LEU A 142 12.07 -23.77 0.76
C LEU A 142 11.21 -24.90 0.19
N LYS A 143 11.20 -25.09 -1.12
CA LYS A 143 10.48 -26.22 -1.75
C LYS A 143 11.03 -27.55 -1.23
N VAL A 144 12.35 -27.70 -1.16
CA VAL A 144 12.99 -28.93 -0.65
C VAL A 144 12.64 -29.13 0.83
N ARG A 145 12.83 -28.13 1.67
CA ARG A 145 12.51 -28.21 3.11
C ARG A 145 11.05 -28.49 3.41
N ARG A 146 10.13 -27.90 2.64
CA ARG A 146 8.68 -28.15 2.79
C ARG A 146 8.30 -29.55 2.34
N ALA A 147 8.94 -30.08 1.28
CA ALA A 147 8.73 -31.45 0.84
C ALA A 147 9.26 -32.47 1.88
N GLU A 148 10.44 -32.25 2.46
CA GLU A 148 11.00 -33.08 3.54
C GLU A 148 10.10 -33.09 4.77
N LYS A 149 9.59 -31.92 5.20
CA LYS A 149 8.67 -31.85 6.34
C LYS A 149 7.35 -32.58 6.07
N ALA A 150 6.77 -32.42 4.87
CA ALA A 150 5.55 -33.13 4.52
C ALA A 150 5.76 -34.65 4.46
N ALA A 151 6.91 -35.10 3.98
CA ALA A 151 7.27 -36.52 3.97
C ALA A 151 7.43 -37.08 5.40
N ALA A 152 8.06 -36.34 6.30
CA ALA A 152 8.22 -36.71 7.71
C ALA A 152 6.85 -36.78 8.43
N GLU A 153 5.98 -35.76 8.23
CA GLU A 153 4.64 -35.72 8.82
C GLU A 153 3.75 -36.87 8.34
N ASN A 154 3.80 -37.20 7.05
CA ASN A 154 3.09 -38.34 6.48
C ASN A 154 3.63 -39.70 6.97
N ALA A 155 4.92 -39.78 7.37
CA ALA A 155 5.50 -40.98 7.95
C ALA A 155 5.08 -41.19 9.42
N GLU A 156 4.83 -40.11 10.17
CA GLU A 156 4.39 -40.16 11.58
C GLU A 156 2.87 -40.42 11.72
N THR A 157 2.07 -39.99 10.73
CA THR A 157 0.58 -40.06 10.80
C THR A 157 -0.01 -41.48 10.60
N PRO A 158 0.59 -42.46 9.89
CA PRO A 158 -0.05 -43.77 9.69
C PRO A 158 -0.20 -44.64 10.93
N ALA A 159 0.48 -44.34 12.04
CA ALA A 159 0.44 -45.17 13.25
C ALA A 159 -0.67 -44.82 14.25
N SER A 160 -1.24 -43.62 14.20
CA SER A 160 -2.22 -43.16 15.20
C SER A 160 -3.68 -43.49 14.85
N HIS A 161 -3.99 -43.70 13.56
CA HIS A 161 -5.36 -44.00 13.10
C HIS A 161 -5.72 -45.51 13.18
N LEU A 162 -4.74 -46.39 13.35
CA LEU A 162 -4.98 -47.84 13.46
C LEU A 162 -4.97 -48.35 14.91
N ALA A 163 -4.73 -47.49 15.89
CA ALA A 163 -4.68 -47.87 17.31
C ALA A 163 -5.96 -47.45 18.12
N GLY A 164 -7.02 -47.00 17.43
CA GLY A 164 -8.25 -46.50 18.03
C GLY A 164 -9.52 -47.25 17.65
N GLU A 165 -9.45 -48.48 17.11
CA GLU A 165 -10.58 -49.38 16.98
C GLU A 165 -10.50 -50.60 17.91
#